data_6faff5a7f65dd53727d910879f6426da
#
_entry.id   6faff5a7f65dd53727d910879f6426da
#
_cell.length_a   1.000
_cell.length_b   1.000
_cell.length_c   1.000
_cell.angle_alpha   90.00
_cell.angle_beta   90.00
_cell.angle_gamma   90.00
#
_symmetry.space_group_name_H-M   'P 1'
#
loop_
_entity.id
_entity.type
_entity.pdbx_description
1 polymer ?
#
loop_
_entity_poly.entity_id
_entity_poly.type
_entity_poly.pdbx_seq_one_letter_code
_entity_poly.pdbx_strand_id
1 'polypeptide(L)'
;MLLAHRIRIDATLDQRAYFARAAGTARRVWNWALAEWQRQVGAGQRPNAMLIKKQFNAIKYTHSDWLDEQGLPWLRTIHRDAHAQPFAHLAKAWSRYVEQRRAGRKAHPPRFKKKGRCTDSFYAVSYTHLRAHET
;
A
#
# COMPACT_ATOMS: atom_id res chain seq x y z
N MET A 1 7.08 1.26 -25.89
CA MET A 1 6.91 -0.05 -25.21
C MET A 1 7.58 -0.01 -23.85
N LEU A 2 6.84 -0.40 -22.81
CA LEU A 2 7.39 -0.46 -21.47
C LEU A 2 8.05 -1.81 -21.24
N LEU A 3 9.31 -1.77 -20.81
CA LEU A 3 10.06 -2.97 -20.44
C LEU A 3 10.23 -2.97 -18.93
N ALA A 4 9.85 -4.07 -18.30
CA ALA A 4 10.10 -4.28 -16.89
C ALA A 4 11.36 -5.12 -16.70
N HIS A 5 12.25 -4.67 -15.84
CA HIS A 5 13.48 -5.38 -15.52
C HIS A 5 13.50 -5.71 -14.04
N ARG A 6 13.98 -6.92 -13.72
CA ARG A 6 14.31 -7.27 -12.35
C ARG A 6 15.81 -7.13 -12.16
N ILE A 7 16.21 -6.25 -11.28
CA ILE A 7 17.60 -6.06 -10.90
C ILE A 7 17.73 -6.15 -9.39
N ARG A 8 18.85 -6.74 -8.95
CA ARG A 8 19.17 -6.77 -7.53
C ARG A 8 19.79 -5.44 -7.14
N ILE A 9 19.30 -4.85 -6.06
CA ILE A 9 19.85 -3.61 -5.53
C ILE A 9 20.68 -3.93 -4.30
N ASP A 10 21.97 -3.53 -4.34
CA ASP A 10 22.83 -3.60 -3.17
C ASP A 10 22.59 -2.36 -2.31
N ALA A 11 21.84 -2.55 -1.24
CA ALA A 11 21.44 -1.46 -0.37
C ALA A 11 22.39 -1.35 0.83
N THR A 12 22.65 -0.12 1.28
CA THR A 12 23.32 0.14 2.55
C THR A 12 22.40 -0.26 3.71
N LEU A 13 22.93 -0.30 4.93
CA LEU A 13 22.12 -0.58 6.12
C LEU A 13 20.99 0.43 6.30
N ASP A 14 21.27 1.72 6.08
CA ASP A 14 20.24 2.77 6.17
C ASP A 14 19.17 2.62 5.10
N GLN A 15 19.58 2.28 3.87
CA GLN A 15 18.63 2.02 2.78
C GLN A 15 17.77 0.80 3.06
N ARG A 16 18.36 -0.28 3.60
CA ARG A 16 17.61 -1.48 3.99
C ARG A 16 16.58 -1.16 5.06
N ALA A 17 16.95 -0.37 6.05
CA ALA A 17 16.04 0.06 7.10
C ALA A 17 14.88 0.90 6.52
N TYR A 18 15.20 1.82 5.61
CA TYR A 18 14.19 2.62 4.93
C TYR A 18 13.27 1.74 4.07
N PHE A 19 13.81 0.82 3.28
CA PHE A 19 13.02 -0.07 2.44
C PHE A 19 12.10 -0.96 3.27
N ALA A 20 12.58 -1.47 4.39
CA ALA A 20 11.75 -2.25 5.30
C ALA A 20 10.60 -1.43 5.88
N ARG A 21 10.86 -0.16 6.23
CA ARG A 21 9.82 0.77 6.71
C ARG A 21 8.81 1.09 5.62
N ALA A 22 9.29 1.34 4.40
CA ALA A 22 8.40 1.64 3.26
C ALA A 22 7.53 0.44 2.91
N ALA A 23 8.09 -0.77 2.87
CA ALA A 23 7.33 -2.00 2.62
C ALA A 23 6.32 -2.27 3.73
N GLY A 24 6.71 -2.08 4.98
CA GLY A 24 5.81 -2.21 6.13
C GLY A 24 4.67 -1.19 6.10
N THR A 25 4.97 0.03 5.67
CA THR A 25 3.96 1.08 5.48
C THR A 25 2.97 0.69 4.39
N ALA A 26 3.46 0.25 3.23
CA ALA A 26 2.59 -0.17 2.14
C ALA A 26 1.66 -1.31 2.57
N ARG A 27 2.18 -2.28 3.32
CA ARG A 27 1.41 -3.40 3.85
C ARG A 27 0.34 -2.92 4.85
N ARG A 28 0.68 -2.02 5.75
CA ARG A 28 -0.25 -1.48 6.74
C ARG A 28 -1.37 -0.67 6.09
N VAL A 29 -1.04 0.14 5.10
CA VAL A 29 -2.03 0.93 4.35
C VAL A 29 -2.95 0.01 3.53
N TRP A 30 -2.38 -1.01 2.87
CA TRP A 30 -3.19 -2.02 2.18
C TRP A 30 -4.20 -2.67 3.12
N ASN A 31 -3.76 -3.07 4.31
CA ASN A 31 -4.64 -3.72 5.29
C ASN A 31 -5.74 -2.76 5.78
N TRP A 32 -5.39 -1.51 6.02
CA TRP A 32 -6.38 -0.49 6.40
C TRP A 32 -7.42 -0.30 5.29
N ALA A 33 -6.96 -0.16 4.06
CA ALA A 33 -7.83 0.03 2.90
C ALA A 33 -8.73 -1.18 2.67
N LEU A 34 -8.18 -2.39 2.80
CA LEU A 34 -8.95 -3.62 2.63
C LEU A 34 -10.02 -3.77 3.71
N ALA A 35 -9.71 -3.45 4.96
CA ALA A 35 -10.68 -3.47 6.05
C ALA A 35 -11.85 -2.51 5.76
N GLU A 36 -11.56 -1.29 5.32
CA GLU A 36 -12.59 -0.31 4.96
C GLU A 36 -13.39 -0.77 3.75
N TRP A 37 -12.70 -1.37 2.75
CA TRP A 37 -13.36 -1.93 1.57
C TRP A 37 -14.37 -3.01 1.96
N GLN A 38 -13.96 -3.95 2.80
CA GLN A 38 -14.82 -5.04 3.27
C GLN A 38 -16.00 -4.50 4.10
N ARG A 39 -15.75 -3.48 4.91
CA ARG A 39 -16.81 -2.84 5.69
C ARG A 39 -17.88 -2.25 4.78
N GLN A 40 -17.47 -1.56 3.73
CA GLN A 40 -18.41 -0.95 2.78
C GLN A 40 -19.18 -2.01 2.00
N VAL A 41 -18.52 -3.07 1.56
CA VAL A 41 -19.20 -4.19 0.87
C VAL A 41 -20.23 -4.83 1.79
N GLY A 42 -19.88 -5.07 3.06
CA GLY A 42 -20.79 -5.63 4.05
C GLY A 42 -21.99 -4.74 4.36
N ALA A 43 -21.85 -3.43 4.17
CA ALA A 43 -22.94 -2.46 4.33
C ALA A 43 -23.78 -2.28 3.06
N GLY A 44 -23.52 -3.07 2.00
CA GLY A 44 -24.24 -2.95 0.74
C GLY A 44 -23.79 -1.80 -0.14
N GLN A 45 -22.66 -1.18 0.17
CA GLN A 45 -22.11 -0.07 -0.59
C GLN A 45 -21.15 -0.60 -1.66
N ARG A 46 -20.92 0.21 -2.69
CA ARG A 46 -19.89 -0.05 -3.70
C ARG A 46 -18.63 0.74 -3.32
N PRO A 47 -17.56 0.06 -2.90
CA PRO A 47 -16.32 0.76 -2.56
C PRO A 47 -15.70 1.42 -3.78
N ASN A 48 -15.07 2.57 -3.55
CA ASN A 48 -14.30 3.30 -4.56
C ASN A 48 -12.94 3.63 -3.96
N ALA A 49 -11.88 3.17 -4.64
CA ALA A 49 -10.51 3.33 -4.14
C ALA A 49 -10.13 4.80 -3.92
N MET A 50 -10.57 5.70 -4.79
CA MET A 50 -10.27 7.13 -4.67
C MET A 50 -10.94 7.74 -3.44
N LEU A 51 -12.17 7.34 -3.15
CA LEU A 51 -12.90 7.83 -1.97
C LEU A 51 -12.30 7.25 -0.68
N ILE A 52 -11.90 5.99 -0.67
CA ILE A 52 -11.24 5.37 0.47
C ILE A 52 -9.88 6.03 0.72
N LYS A 53 -9.12 6.31 -0.34
CA LYS A 53 -7.88 7.07 -0.23
C LYS A 53 -8.12 8.47 0.36
N LYS A 54 -9.18 9.13 -0.04
CA LYS A 54 -9.56 10.43 0.52
C LYS A 54 -9.87 10.34 2.01
N GLN A 55 -10.57 9.30 2.43
CA GLN A 55 -10.83 9.04 3.86
C GLN A 55 -9.51 8.86 4.62
N PHE A 56 -8.58 8.09 4.07
CA PHE A 56 -7.26 7.88 4.66
C PHE A 56 -6.48 9.19 4.76
N ASN A 57 -6.47 9.98 3.68
CA ASN A 57 -5.79 11.28 3.65
C ASN A 57 -6.30 12.24 4.73
N ALA A 58 -7.56 12.12 5.12
CA ALA A 58 -8.15 12.96 6.16
C ALA A 58 -7.63 12.64 7.56
N ILE A 59 -7.15 11.40 7.80
CA ILE A 59 -6.78 10.94 9.13
C ILE A 59 -5.30 10.60 9.29
N LYS A 60 -4.55 10.43 8.20
CA LYS A 60 -3.20 9.84 8.23
C LYS A 60 -2.16 10.64 9.00
N TYR A 61 -2.41 11.92 9.23
CA TYR A 61 -1.49 12.80 9.97
C TYR A 61 -2.04 13.23 11.33
N THR A 62 -3.22 12.81 11.69
CA THR A 62 -3.90 13.27 12.91
C THR A 62 -4.41 12.15 13.80
N HIS A 63 -4.80 11.01 13.23
CA HIS A 63 -5.33 9.90 14.00
C HIS A 63 -4.21 9.16 14.76
N SER A 64 -4.48 8.80 16.01
CA SER A 64 -3.50 8.17 16.90
C SER A 64 -2.82 6.92 16.32
N ASP A 65 -3.53 6.13 15.50
CA ASP A 65 -2.98 4.93 14.88
C ASP A 65 -1.84 5.24 13.89
N TRP A 66 -1.75 6.48 13.42
CA TRP A 66 -0.79 6.93 12.42
C TRP A 66 0.18 7.97 12.96
N LEU A 67 0.23 8.10 14.28
CA LEU A 67 1.17 8.98 14.98
C LEU A 67 2.15 8.12 15.79
N ASP A 68 3.35 8.66 16.00
CA ASP A 68 4.33 8.03 16.85
C ASP A 68 4.07 8.30 18.34
N GLU A 69 4.96 7.85 19.21
CA GLU A 69 4.83 8.02 20.67
C GLU A 69 4.83 9.49 21.09
N GLN A 70 5.46 10.36 20.30
CA GLN A 70 5.50 11.80 20.53
C GLN A 70 4.32 12.54 19.91
N GLY A 71 3.39 11.82 19.28
CA GLY A 71 2.24 12.42 18.61
C GLY A 71 2.55 13.01 17.24
N LEU A 72 3.69 12.64 16.63
CA LEU A 72 4.08 13.13 15.31
C LEU A 72 3.71 12.14 14.22
N PRO A 73 3.32 12.62 13.03
CA PRO A 73 2.92 11.73 11.93
C PRO A 73 4.15 11.07 11.28
N TRP A 74 4.37 9.80 11.60
CA TRP A 74 5.53 9.06 11.09
C TRP A 74 5.47 8.80 9.58
N LEU A 75 4.29 8.89 8.93
CA LEU A 75 4.17 8.77 7.48
C LEU A 75 4.93 9.85 6.72
N ARG A 76 5.19 11.01 7.36
CA ARG A 76 5.97 12.08 6.72
C ARG A 76 7.42 11.69 6.47
N THR A 77 7.92 10.65 7.12
CA THR A 77 9.27 10.14 6.92
C THR A 77 9.36 9.09 5.80
N ILE A 78 8.21 8.71 5.22
CA ILE A 78 8.12 7.71 4.17
C ILE A 78 7.69 8.37 2.88
N HIS A 79 8.23 7.90 1.75
CA HIS A 79 7.83 8.41 0.44
C HIS A 79 6.32 8.27 0.25
N ARG A 80 5.72 9.32 -0.27
CA ARG A 80 4.26 9.41 -0.46
C ARG A 80 3.68 8.22 -1.21
N ASP A 81 4.37 7.71 -2.23
CA ASP A 81 3.84 6.62 -3.04
C ASP A 81 3.71 5.31 -2.25
N ALA A 82 4.53 5.10 -1.22
CA ALA A 82 4.43 3.91 -0.39
C ALA A 82 3.09 3.81 0.33
N HIS A 83 2.48 4.95 0.69
CA HIS A 83 1.16 4.97 1.32
C HIS A 83 0.03 5.45 0.42
N ALA A 84 0.33 5.87 -0.82
CA ALA A 84 -0.69 6.28 -1.79
C ALA A 84 -1.05 5.16 -2.77
N GLN A 85 -0.08 4.38 -3.22
CA GLN A 85 -0.27 3.36 -4.25
C GLN A 85 -1.06 2.11 -3.80
N PRO A 86 -1.07 1.70 -2.52
CA PRO A 86 -1.86 0.53 -2.12
C PRO A 86 -3.33 0.61 -2.49
N PHE A 87 -3.92 1.79 -2.54
CA PHE A 87 -5.32 1.96 -2.92
C PHE A 87 -5.58 1.57 -4.37
N ALA A 88 -4.69 1.97 -5.28
CA ALA A 88 -4.79 1.59 -6.69
C ALA A 88 -4.56 0.09 -6.88
N HIS A 89 -3.61 -0.48 -6.15
CA HIS A 89 -3.32 -1.92 -6.19
C HIS A 89 -4.51 -2.73 -5.67
N LEU A 90 -5.17 -2.27 -4.62
CA LEU A 90 -6.36 -2.93 -4.08
C LEU A 90 -7.51 -2.90 -5.09
N ALA A 91 -7.73 -1.76 -5.74
CA ALA A 91 -8.76 -1.65 -6.78
C ALA A 91 -8.52 -2.65 -7.91
N LYS A 92 -7.28 -2.78 -8.37
CA LYS A 92 -6.90 -3.75 -9.40
C LYS A 92 -7.12 -5.19 -8.93
N ALA A 93 -6.71 -5.51 -7.71
CA ALA A 93 -6.87 -6.84 -7.16
C ALA A 93 -8.35 -7.22 -7.02
N TRP A 94 -9.18 -6.28 -6.59
CA TRP A 94 -10.62 -6.50 -6.47
C TRP A 94 -11.27 -6.70 -7.84
N SER A 95 -10.92 -5.87 -8.83
CA SER A 95 -11.43 -6.03 -10.20
C SER A 95 -11.06 -7.37 -10.78
N ARG A 96 -9.83 -7.82 -10.57
CA ARG A 96 -9.38 -9.14 -11.03
C ARG A 96 -10.17 -10.26 -10.37
N TYR A 97 -10.42 -10.16 -9.09
CA TYR A 97 -11.25 -11.12 -8.36
C TYR A 97 -12.66 -11.20 -8.94
N VAL A 98 -13.31 -10.07 -9.18
CA VAL A 98 -14.66 -10.02 -9.75
C VAL A 98 -14.69 -10.61 -11.15
N GLU A 99 -13.71 -10.28 -12.00
CA GLU A 99 -13.62 -10.84 -13.36
C GLU A 99 -13.46 -12.35 -13.34
N GLN A 100 -12.60 -12.86 -12.48
CA GLN A 100 -12.40 -14.32 -12.36
C GLN A 100 -13.66 -15.02 -11.88
N ARG A 101 -14.39 -14.43 -10.94
CA ARG A 101 -15.66 -14.99 -10.47
C ARG A 101 -16.72 -14.99 -11.56
N ARG A 102 -16.81 -13.92 -12.34
CA ARG A 102 -17.74 -13.83 -13.47
C ARG A 102 -17.42 -14.86 -14.57
N ALA A 103 -16.15 -15.18 -14.74
CA ALA A 103 -15.71 -16.20 -15.69
C ALA A 103 -15.88 -17.63 -15.19
N GLY A 104 -16.48 -17.81 -14.01
CA GLY A 104 -16.70 -19.14 -13.41
C GLY A 104 -15.46 -19.78 -12.82
N ARG A 105 -14.36 -19.01 -12.66
CA ARG A 105 -13.11 -19.50 -12.07
C ARG A 105 -13.16 -19.42 -10.56
N LYS A 106 -12.45 -20.34 -9.89
CA LYS A 106 -12.21 -20.22 -8.47
C LYS A 106 -11.29 -19.01 -8.23
N ALA A 107 -11.74 -18.06 -7.42
CA ALA A 107 -10.96 -16.88 -7.07
C ALA A 107 -11.18 -16.54 -5.62
N HIS A 108 -10.15 -15.97 -5.00
CA HIS A 108 -10.21 -15.47 -3.65
C HIS A 108 -10.24 -13.94 -3.68
N PRO A 109 -11.01 -13.30 -2.80
CA PRO A 109 -10.90 -11.86 -2.66
C PRO A 109 -9.50 -11.46 -2.17
N PRO A 110 -9.10 -10.21 -2.34
CA PRO A 110 -7.85 -9.73 -1.78
C PRO A 110 -7.74 -10.06 -0.29
N ARG A 111 -6.54 -10.42 0.15
CA ARG A 111 -6.26 -10.86 1.52
C ARG A 111 -5.43 -9.83 2.27
N PHE A 112 -5.56 -9.84 3.59
CA PHE A 112 -4.67 -9.07 4.45
C PHE A 112 -3.23 -9.57 4.31
N LYS A 113 -2.29 -8.64 4.36
CA LYS A 113 -0.86 -8.92 4.24
C LYS A 113 -0.24 -9.00 5.61
N LYS A 114 0.61 -10.01 5.82
CA LYS A 114 1.36 -10.20 7.06
C LYS A 114 2.85 -10.21 6.76
N LYS A 115 3.63 -9.61 7.64
CA LYS A 115 5.09 -9.66 7.55
C LYS A 115 5.55 -11.13 7.53
N GLY A 116 6.43 -11.46 6.59
CA GLY A 116 6.94 -12.82 6.42
C GLY A 116 6.05 -13.77 5.63
N ARG A 117 4.81 -13.38 5.31
CA ARG A 117 3.88 -14.19 4.51
C ARG A 117 3.54 -13.57 3.16
N CYS A 118 4.05 -12.39 2.89
CA CYS A 118 3.93 -11.74 1.59
C CYS A 118 5.30 -11.23 1.17
N THR A 119 5.47 -11.00 -0.13
CA THR A 119 6.67 -10.35 -0.63
C THR A 119 6.67 -8.90 -0.17
N ASP A 120 7.73 -8.49 0.52
CA ASP A 120 7.90 -7.10 0.91
C ASP A 120 8.12 -6.25 -0.33
N SER A 121 7.26 -5.28 -0.53
CA SER A 121 7.33 -4.40 -1.68
C SER A 121 6.71 -3.04 -1.35
N PHE A 122 7.18 -2.03 -2.06
CA PHE A 122 6.55 -0.73 -2.09
C PHE A 122 6.73 -0.14 -3.48
N TYR A 123 5.93 0.86 -3.79
CA TYR A 123 5.95 1.52 -5.09
C TYR A 123 6.40 2.95 -4.93
N ALA A 124 7.35 3.37 -5.76
CA ALA A 124 7.78 4.76 -5.83
C ALA A 124 7.84 5.17 -7.30
N VAL A 125 7.08 6.18 -7.67
CA VAL A 125 7.04 6.68 -9.05
C VAL A 125 8.19 7.67 -9.28
N SER A 126 8.57 8.42 -8.23
CA SER A 126 9.57 9.47 -8.35
C SER A 126 10.98 8.90 -8.28
N TYR A 127 11.62 8.78 -9.43
CA TYR A 127 13.03 8.40 -9.52
C TYR A 127 13.94 9.36 -8.73
N THR A 128 13.64 10.64 -8.77
CA THR A 128 14.40 11.66 -8.03
C THR A 128 14.40 11.39 -6.53
N HIS A 129 13.28 10.95 -5.99
CA HIS A 129 13.17 10.61 -4.57
C HIS A 129 14.06 9.41 -4.22
N LEU A 130 14.07 8.37 -5.05
CA LEU A 130 14.92 7.19 -4.83
C LEU A 130 16.39 7.57 -4.84
N ARG A 131 16.83 8.44 -5.75
CA ARG A 131 18.20 8.92 -5.81
C ARG A 131 18.60 9.68 -4.53
N ALA A 132 17.70 10.43 -3.96
CA ALA A 132 17.96 11.15 -2.71
C ALA A 132 18.28 10.22 -1.54
N HIS A 133 17.83 8.98 -1.57
CA HIS A 133 18.10 7.97 -0.55
C HIS A 133 19.34 7.11 -0.83
N GLU A 134 19.92 7.22 -2.00
CA GLU A 134 21.15 6.51 -2.38
C GLU A 134 22.40 7.20 -1.83
N THR A 135 22.30 8.44 -1.47
CA THR A 135 23.43 9.22 -0.91
C THR A 135 23.47 9.19 0.65
#